data_b425c975086b3c4f082e6f6c0301f549
#
_entry.id   b425c975086b3c4f082e6f6c0301f549
#
_cell.length_a   1.000
_cell.length_b   1.000
_cell.length_c   1.000
_cell.angle_alpha   90.00
_cell.angle_beta   90.00
_cell.angle_gamma   90.00
#
_symmetry.space_group_name_H-M   'P 1'
#
loop_
_entity.id
_entity.type
_entity.pdbx_description
1 polymer ?
#
loop_
_entity_poly.entity_id
_entity_poly.type
_entity_poly.pdbx_seq_one_letter_code
_entity_poly.pdbx_strand_id
1 'polypeptide(L)'
;MYRSRPTEPKRATRQRDAERTRTAILDAAQTLFSTRGFTNTGVREVADLAGVNSALVGRYFGSKEGLFRATLERVIDISPLLREDRRHRFGVDMVAALCDSQDASGPLAMMILSAADPAAHAASVEFLQTKVIAPLARWLGPPDGEGRAARLNLLWTGFLTSWKLLPSQPLAGARLASTRRWLEATTQAIVDEGAACPPAGQKLLMRGVVGVGRAT
;
A
#
# COMPACT_ATOMS: atom_id res chain seq x y z
N MET A 1 -1.94 -54.04 -22.52
CA MET A 1 -2.98 -53.18 -21.91
C MET A 1 -2.32 -51.92 -21.39
N TYR A 2 -2.41 -50.84 -22.14
CA TYR A 2 -1.79 -49.54 -21.83
C TYR A 2 -2.83 -48.69 -21.06
N ARG A 3 -2.59 -48.46 -19.78
CA ARG A 3 -3.46 -47.58 -18.98
C ARG A 3 -3.11 -46.13 -19.31
N SER A 4 -4.00 -45.44 -20.02
CA SER A 4 -3.94 -44.01 -20.29
C SER A 4 -3.94 -43.22 -18.97
N ARG A 5 -2.95 -42.36 -18.77
CA ARG A 5 -2.91 -41.36 -17.68
C ARG A 5 -4.11 -40.40 -17.78
N PRO A 6 -4.80 -40.09 -16.68
CA PRO A 6 -5.89 -39.12 -16.72
C PRO A 6 -5.33 -37.71 -16.96
N THR A 7 -5.85 -37.14 -17.92
CA THR A 7 -5.63 -35.91 -18.65
C THR A 7 -5.58 -34.63 -17.82
N GLU A 8 -4.64 -33.75 -18.16
CA GLU A 8 -4.42 -32.36 -17.68
C GLU A 8 -5.65 -31.42 -17.58
N PRO A 9 -6.74 -31.52 -18.34
CA PRO A 9 -7.89 -30.59 -18.26
C PRO A 9 -8.62 -30.57 -16.90
N LYS A 10 -8.73 -31.70 -16.21
CA LYS A 10 -9.38 -31.77 -14.89
C LYS A 10 -8.60 -31.06 -13.78
N ARG A 11 -7.28 -31.00 -13.87
CA ARG A 11 -6.44 -30.31 -12.90
C ARG A 11 -6.52 -28.79 -13.07
N ALA A 12 -6.52 -28.30 -14.32
CA ALA A 12 -6.67 -26.89 -14.63
C ALA A 12 -8.05 -26.33 -14.22
N THR A 13 -9.13 -27.10 -14.41
CA THR A 13 -10.48 -26.70 -13.99
C THR A 13 -10.58 -26.61 -12.47
N ARG A 14 -10.08 -27.60 -11.72
CA ARG A 14 -10.07 -27.59 -10.24
C ARG A 14 -9.25 -26.43 -9.69
N GLN A 15 -8.14 -26.08 -10.33
CA GLN A 15 -7.31 -24.96 -9.92
C GLN A 15 -8.03 -23.62 -10.13
N ARG A 16 -8.71 -23.44 -11.26
CA ARG A 16 -9.53 -22.24 -11.54
C ARG A 16 -10.70 -22.11 -10.55
N ASP A 17 -11.37 -23.20 -10.22
CA ASP A 17 -12.47 -23.21 -9.24
C ASP A 17 -11.98 -22.86 -7.84
N ALA A 18 -10.79 -23.36 -7.44
CA ALA A 18 -10.16 -23.03 -6.18
C ALA A 18 -9.79 -21.53 -6.10
N GLU A 19 -9.24 -20.99 -7.20
CA GLU A 19 -8.88 -19.56 -7.28
C GLU A 19 -10.11 -18.66 -7.24
N ARG A 20 -11.18 -19.02 -7.95
CA ARG A 20 -12.48 -18.32 -7.89
C ARG A 20 -13.04 -18.31 -6.47
N THR A 21 -13.02 -19.45 -5.80
CA THR A 21 -13.48 -19.58 -4.40
C THR A 21 -12.65 -18.71 -3.46
N ARG A 22 -11.31 -18.77 -3.59
CA ARG A 22 -10.40 -17.96 -2.80
C ARG A 22 -10.65 -16.46 -3.00
N THR A 23 -10.84 -16.05 -4.24
CA THR A 23 -11.16 -14.66 -4.62
C THR A 23 -12.48 -14.20 -4.00
N ALA A 24 -13.56 -15.00 -4.12
CA ALA A 24 -14.86 -14.66 -3.54
C ALA A 24 -14.80 -14.50 -2.01
N ILE A 25 -14.03 -15.35 -1.32
CA ILE A 25 -13.84 -15.21 0.13
C ILE A 25 -13.11 -13.91 0.48
N LEU A 26 -12.07 -13.54 -0.28
CA LEU A 26 -11.32 -12.31 -0.04
C LEU A 26 -12.15 -11.05 -0.34
N ASP A 27 -13.02 -11.07 -1.37
CA ASP A 27 -13.94 -9.97 -1.67
C ASP A 27 -14.96 -9.76 -0.53
N ALA A 28 -15.55 -10.86 -0.05
CA ALA A 28 -16.46 -10.83 1.08
C ALA A 28 -15.77 -10.35 2.36
N ALA A 29 -14.55 -10.83 2.63
CA ALA A 29 -13.76 -10.42 3.79
C ALA A 29 -13.39 -8.94 3.72
N GLN A 30 -12.96 -8.43 2.56
CA GLN A 30 -12.67 -7.02 2.35
C GLN A 30 -13.91 -6.16 2.68
N THR A 31 -15.07 -6.51 2.14
CA THR A 31 -16.32 -5.80 2.37
C THR A 31 -16.66 -5.74 3.87
N LEU A 32 -16.62 -6.87 4.56
CA LEU A 32 -17.00 -6.94 5.97
C LEU A 32 -15.98 -6.29 6.90
N PHE A 33 -14.69 -6.54 6.71
CA PHE A 33 -13.64 -5.95 7.54
C PHE A 33 -13.57 -4.42 7.38
N SER A 34 -13.81 -3.89 6.18
CA SER A 34 -13.76 -2.45 5.92
C SER A 34 -15.01 -1.69 6.36
N THR A 35 -16.14 -2.40 6.60
CA THR A 35 -17.37 -1.78 7.06
C THR A 35 -17.64 -1.98 8.55
N ARG A 36 -17.22 -3.11 9.13
CA ARG A 36 -17.52 -3.52 10.52
C ARG A 36 -16.28 -3.70 11.40
N GLY A 37 -15.09 -3.69 10.81
CA GLY A 37 -13.83 -4.00 11.47
C GLY A 37 -13.65 -5.49 11.76
N PHE A 38 -12.49 -5.83 12.30
CA PHE A 38 -12.12 -7.21 12.59
C PHE A 38 -13.02 -7.84 13.65
N THR A 39 -13.17 -7.19 14.80
CA THR A 39 -13.92 -7.75 15.95
C THR A 39 -15.35 -8.14 15.58
N ASN A 40 -16.05 -7.30 14.83
CA ASN A 40 -17.46 -7.46 14.48
C ASN A 40 -17.72 -8.27 13.20
N THR A 41 -16.71 -8.91 12.65
CA THR A 41 -16.82 -9.76 11.46
C THR A 41 -16.61 -11.22 11.83
N GLY A 42 -17.62 -12.07 11.58
CA GLY A 42 -17.53 -13.52 11.77
C GLY A 42 -17.05 -14.26 10.53
N VAL A 43 -16.27 -15.34 10.69
CA VAL A 43 -15.83 -16.21 9.57
C VAL A 43 -17.02 -16.83 8.84
N ARG A 44 -18.10 -17.15 9.54
CA ARG A 44 -19.34 -17.67 8.94
C ARG A 44 -20.02 -16.62 8.06
N GLU A 45 -20.09 -15.38 8.51
CA GLU A 45 -20.67 -14.26 7.74
C GLU A 45 -19.88 -14.01 6.45
N VAL A 46 -18.53 -14.12 6.52
CA VAL A 46 -17.68 -14.04 5.32
C VAL A 46 -18.00 -15.19 4.36
N ALA A 47 -18.15 -16.41 4.85
CA ALA A 47 -18.48 -17.57 4.03
C ALA A 47 -19.86 -17.43 3.38
N ASP A 48 -20.87 -16.99 4.15
CA ASP A 48 -22.23 -16.76 3.66
C ASP A 48 -22.25 -15.68 2.55
N LEU A 49 -21.56 -14.57 2.76
CA LEU A 49 -21.46 -13.50 1.75
C LEU A 49 -20.69 -13.96 0.49
N ALA A 50 -19.69 -14.82 0.66
CA ALA A 50 -18.93 -15.42 -0.45
C ALA A 50 -19.67 -16.55 -1.17
N GLY A 51 -20.82 -17.03 -0.64
CA GLY A 51 -21.57 -18.16 -1.18
C GLY A 51 -20.82 -19.50 -1.05
N VAL A 52 -20.03 -19.67 0.01
CA VAL A 52 -19.21 -20.89 0.22
C VAL A 52 -19.43 -21.51 1.61
N ASN A 53 -19.00 -22.77 1.76
CA ASN A 53 -19.00 -23.40 3.08
C ASN A 53 -17.89 -22.79 3.96
N SER A 54 -18.21 -22.48 5.23
CA SER A 54 -17.28 -21.89 6.20
C SER A 54 -16.01 -22.73 6.44
N ALA A 55 -16.09 -24.06 6.27
CA ALA A 55 -14.93 -24.93 6.34
C ALA A 55 -13.85 -24.60 5.26
N LEU A 56 -14.28 -24.06 4.11
CA LEU A 56 -13.35 -23.61 3.07
C LEU A 56 -12.54 -22.39 3.51
N VAL A 57 -13.13 -21.47 4.28
CA VAL A 57 -12.41 -20.31 4.81
C VAL A 57 -11.27 -20.79 5.72
N GLY A 58 -11.54 -21.71 6.65
CA GLY A 58 -10.50 -22.32 7.49
C GLY A 58 -9.44 -23.06 6.68
N ARG A 59 -9.84 -23.79 5.63
CA ARG A 59 -8.91 -24.52 4.75
C ARG A 59 -7.97 -23.59 3.97
N TYR A 60 -8.46 -22.44 3.48
CA TYR A 60 -7.67 -21.51 2.66
C TYR A 60 -6.81 -20.56 3.49
N PHE A 61 -7.29 -20.15 4.66
CA PHE A 61 -6.70 -19.06 5.42
C PHE A 61 -6.29 -19.42 6.84
N GLY A 62 -6.61 -20.62 7.30
CA GLY A 62 -6.28 -21.13 8.64
C GLY A 62 -7.13 -20.50 9.75
N SER A 63 -7.02 -19.20 9.94
CA SER A 63 -7.72 -18.46 10.98
C SER A 63 -8.36 -17.18 10.45
N LYS A 64 -9.12 -16.46 11.29
CA LYS A 64 -9.67 -15.14 11.00
C LYS A 64 -8.55 -14.11 10.79
N GLU A 65 -7.47 -14.20 11.57
CA GLU A 65 -6.27 -13.38 11.43
C GLU A 65 -5.55 -13.67 10.11
N GLY A 66 -5.44 -14.94 9.72
CA GLY A 66 -4.88 -15.36 8.43
C GLY A 66 -5.69 -14.83 7.26
N LEU A 67 -7.02 -14.86 7.37
CA LEU A 67 -7.92 -14.25 6.39
C LEU A 67 -7.73 -12.73 6.32
N PHE A 68 -7.64 -12.04 7.46
CA PHE A 68 -7.43 -10.60 7.52
C PHE A 68 -6.10 -10.20 6.85
N ARG A 69 -4.99 -10.90 7.17
CA ARG A 69 -3.68 -10.69 6.54
C ARG A 69 -3.75 -10.88 5.02
N ALA A 70 -4.34 -11.99 4.57
CA ALA A 70 -4.48 -12.27 3.14
C ALA A 70 -5.35 -11.24 2.41
N THR A 71 -6.33 -10.65 3.09
CA THR A 71 -7.15 -9.57 2.55
C THR A 71 -6.34 -8.28 2.42
N LEU A 72 -5.53 -7.90 3.42
CA LEU A 72 -4.63 -6.75 3.33
C LEU A 72 -3.63 -6.90 2.18
N GLU A 73 -3.00 -8.08 2.04
CA GLU A 73 -2.02 -8.37 0.98
C GLU A 73 -2.61 -8.25 -0.43
N ARG A 74 -3.89 -8.53 -0.57
CA ARG A 74 -4.58 -8.43 -1.87
C ARG A 74 -4.90 -6.99 -2.25
N VAL A 75 -5.25 -6.14 -1.29
CA VAL A 75 -5.76 -4.78 -1.56
C VAL A 75 -4.68 -3.70 -1.58
N ILE A 76 -3.49 -3.98 -1.06
CA ILE A 76 -2.37 -3.04 -1.09
C ILE A 76 -1.17 -3.73 -1.74
N ASP A 77 -0.87 -3.37 -2.97
CA ASP A 77 0.40 -3.68 -3.62
C ASP A 77 0.93 -2.39 -4.27
N ILE A 78 1.95 -1.82 -3.66
CA ILE A 78 2.62 -0.62 -4.19
C ILE A 78 3.77 -0.97 -5.15
N SER A 79 4.14 -2.25 -5.26
CA SER A 79 5.28 -2.69 -6.07
C SER A 79 5.21 -2.23 -7.53
N PRO A 80 4.04 -2.22 -8.21
CA PRO A 80 3.94 -1.74 -9.58
C PRO A 80 4.28 -0.26 -9.75
N LEU A 81 4.20 0.53 -8.68
CA LEU A 81 4.49 1.96 -8.68
C LEU A 81 5.98 2.26 -8.41
N LEU A 82 6.73 1.32 -7.79
CA LEU A 82 8.13 1.50 -7.41
C LEU A 82 9.07 1.22 -8.59
N ARG A 83 8.91 1.98 -9.68
CA ARG A 83 9.65 1.83 -10.92
C ARG A 83 10.64 2.97 -11.12
N GLU A 84 11.92 2.65 -11.40
CA GLU A 84 12.96 3.65 -11.62
C GLU A 84 12.72 4.47 -12.90
N ASP A 85 12.23 3.85 -13.98
CA ASP A 85 11.91 4.54 -15.24
C ASP A 85 10.76 5.56 -15.10
N ARG A 86 9.94 5.44 -14.05
CA ARG A 86 8.79 6.32 -13.76
C ARG A 86 8.98 7.16 -12.49
N ARG A 87 10.17 7.16 -11.90
CA ARG A 87 10.45 7.87 -10.65
C ARG A 87 10.06 9.36 -10.71
N HIS A 88 10.32 10.00 -11.84
CA HIS A 88 10.03 11.42 -12.09
C HIS A 88 8.53 11.78 -12.08
N ARG A 89 7.66 10.82 -12.12
CA ARG A 89 6.20 11.01 -12.10
C ARG A 89 5.49 10.20 -11.02
N PHE A 90 6.25 9.69 -10.06
CA PHE A 90 5.72 8.85 -8.98
C PHE A 90 4.58 9.54 -8.21
N GLY A 91 4.69 10.86 -7.96
CA GLY A 91 3.64 11.64 -7.29
C GLY A 91 2.29 11.56 -8.01
N VAL A 92 2.30 11.73 -9.33
CA VAL A 92 1.08 11.63 -10.17
C VAL A 92 0.52 10.21 -10.16
N ASP A 93 1.39 9.22 -10.40
CA ASP A 93 0.98 7.82 -10.49
C ASP A 93 0.42 7.31 -9.16
N MET A 94 1.05 7.67 -8.04
CA MET A 94 0.61 7.29 -6.71
C MET A 94 -0.73 7.94 -6.33
N VAL A 95 -0.88 9.23 -6.56
CA VAL A 95 -2.15 9.93 -6.24
C VAL A 95 -3.28 9.43 -7.13
N ALA A 96 -3.02 9.13 -8.40
CA ALA A 96 -3.99 8.48 -9.26
C ALA A 96 -4.44 7.13 -8.66
N ALA A 97 -3.49 6.25 -8.28
CA ALA A 97 -3.80 4.96 -7.67
C ALA A 97 -4.61 5.10 -6.36
N LEU A 98 -4.30 6.09 -5.51
CA LEU A 98 -5.08 6.38 -4.29
C LEU A 98 -6.51 6.83 -4.59
N CYS A 99 -6.70 7.56 -5.69
CA CYS A 99 -7.99 8.13 -6.07
C CYS A 99 -8.86 7.16 -6.87
N ASP A 100 -8.27 6.29 -7.70
CA ASP A 100 -8.98 5.38 -8.59
C ASP A 100 -9.62 4.19 -7.86
N SER A 101 -9.18 3.90 -6.63
CA SER A 101 -9.85 2.91 -5.81
C SER A 101 -11.27 3.40 -5.46
N GLN A 102 -12.25 2.94 -6.22
CA GLN A 102 -13.68 3.29 -6.12
C GLN A 102 -14.30 2.88 -4.78
N ASP A 103 -13.68 1.97 -4.04
CA ASP A 103 -14.22 1.44 -2.80
C ASP A 103 -13.99 2.38 -1.62
N ALA A 104 -15.10 2.88 -1.05
CA ALA A 104 -15.12 3.47 0.30
C ALA A 104 -14.59 2.48 1.36
N SER A 105 -14.57 1.20 1.02
CA SER A 105 -14.10 0.05 1.79
C SER A 105 -12.62 -0.28 1.54
N GLY A 106 -11.78 0.74 1.43
CA GLY A 106 -10.35 0.54 1.19
C GLY A 106 -9.61 -0.09 2.38
N PRO A 107 -8.37 -0.56 2.14
CA PRO A 107 -7.53 -1.20 3.15
C PRO A 107 -7.28 -0.31 4.39
N LEU A 108 -7.29 1.00 4.22
CA LEU A 108 -7.18 1.94 5.33
C LEU A 108 -8.38 1.85 6.28
N ALA A 109 -9.61 1.73 5.75
CA ALA A 109 -10.81 1.53 6.57
C ALA A 109 -10.72 0.21 7.36
N MET A 110 -10.27 -0.86 6.70
CA MET A 110 -10.00 -2.14 7.36
C MET A 110 -9.07 -1.98 8.56
N MET A 111 -7.92 -1.34 8.37
CA MET A 111 -6.92 -1.17 9.43
C MET A 111 -7.41 -0.27 10.56
N ILE A 112 -8.04 0.86 10.25
CA ILE A 112 -8.54 1.80 11.26
C ILE A 112 -9.67 1.20 12.08
N LEU A 113 -10.67 0.58 11.45
CA LEU A 113 -11.78 -0.06 12.15
C LEU A 113 -11.38 -1.30 12.95
N SER A 114 -10.22 -1.86 12.63
CA SER A 114 -9.68 -3.04 13.32
C SER A 114 -8.59 -2.70 14.34
N ALA A 115 -8.20 -1.43 14.48
CA ALA A 115 -7.08 -1.01 15.32
C ALA A 115 -7.29 -1.28 16.83
N ALA A 116 -8.53 -1.41 17.28
CA ALA A 116 -8.86 -1.75 18.67
C ALA A 116 -8.66 -3.25 19.00
N ASP A 117 -8.55 -4.12 18.01
CA ASP A 117 -8.27 -5.54 18.21
C ASP A 117 -6.77 -5.79 18.17
N PRO A 118 -6.15 -6.38 19.23
CA PRO A 118 -4.70 -6.53 19.29
C PRO A 118 -4.11 -7.37 18.15
N ALA A 119 -4.79 -8.44 17.70
CA ALA A 119 -4.30 -9.30 16.63
C ALA A 119 -4.37 -8.61 15.27
N ALA A 120 -5.49 -7.93 14.98
CA ALA A 120 -5.65 -7.17 13.75
C ALA A 120 -4.75 -5.93 13.70
N HIS A 121 -4.53 -5.26 14.85
CA HIS A 121 -3.56 -4.17 14.98
C HIS A 121 -2.15 -4.64 14.66
N ALA A 122 -1.69 -5.71 15.31
CA ALA A 122 -0.36 -6.27 15.06
C ALA A 122 -0.18 -6.69 13.58
N ALA A 123 -1.20 -7.33 13.00
CA ALA A 123 -1.20 -7.69 11.58
C ALA A 123 -1.12 -6.47 10.65
N SER A 124 -1.83 -5.39 10.98
CA SER A 124 -1.82 -4.14 10.21
C SER A 124 -0.46 -3.43 10.28
N VAL A 125 0.14 -3.35 11.47
CA VAL A 125 1.46 -2.75 11.68
C VAL A 125 2.54 -3.53 10.93
N GLU A 126 2.56 -4.85 11.08
CA GLU A 126 3.51 -5.72 10.37
C GLU A 126 3.35 -5.58 8.84
N PHE A 127 2.11 -5.56 8.36
CA PHE A 127 1.80 -5.38 6.94
C PHE A 127 2.33 -4.03 6.41
N LEU A 128 2.00 -2.92 7.08
CA LEU A 128 2.48 -1.60 6.68
C LEU A 128 4.01 -1.55 6.66
N GLN A 129 4.67 -2.08 7.69
CA GLN A 129 6.12 -2.07 7.77
C GLN A 129 6.77 -2.90 6.66
N THR A 130 6.26 -4.10 6.40
CA THR A 130 6.91 -5.05 5.49
C THR A 130 6.51 -4.87 4.02
N LYS A 131 5.28 -4.45 3.75
CA LYS A 131 4.72 -4.37 2.38
C LYS A 131 4.64 -2.94 1.83
N VAL A 132 4.71 -1.93 2.70
CA VAL A 132 4.63 -0.54 2.27
C VAL A 132 5.92 0.22 2.61
N ILE A 133 6.23 0.37 3.90
CA ILE A 133 7.31 1.24 4.34
C ILE A 133 8.69 0.71 3.90
N ALA A 134 9.01 -0.55 4.17
CA ALA A 134 10.33 -1.08 3.86
C ALA A 134 10.62 -1.17 2.33
N PRO A 135 9.69 -1.59 1.45
CA PRO A 135 9.90 -1.53 0.01
C PRO A 135 10.06 -0.08 -0.49
N LEU A 136 9.23 0.83 -0.02
CA LEU A 136 9.29 2.25 -0.39
C LEU A 136 10.61 2.88 0.07
N ALA A 137 11.04 2.63 1.31
CA ALA A 137 12.31 3.13 1.86
C ALA A 137 13.51 2.66 1.04
N ARG A 138 13.54 1.38 0.67
CA ARG A 138 14.60 0.82 -0.20
C ARG A 138 14.62 1.47 -1.58
N TRP A 139 13.46 1.67 -2.18
CA TRP A 139 13.34 2.32 -3.48
C TRP A 139 13.72 3.81 -3.43
N LEU A 140 13.36 4.51 -2.36
CA LEU A 140 13.77 5.91 -2.15
C LEU A 140 15.28 6.04 -1.99
N GLY A 141 15.92 5.09 -1.31
CA GLY A 141 17.36 5.09 -1.08
C GLY A 141 17.84 6.23 -0.17
N PRO A 142 19.16 6.44 -0.05
CA PRO A 142 19.72 7.53 0.71
C PRO A 142 19.47 8.91 0.06
N PRO A 143 19.50 10.03 0.82
CA PRO A 143 19.53 10.05 2.28
C PRO A 143 18.14 9.74 2.87
N ASP A 144 18.10 9.19 4.07
CA ASP A 144 16.88 9.03 4.89
C ASP A 144 15.67 8.40 4.17
N GLY A 145 15.89 7.26 3.47
CA GLY A 145 14.80 6.56 2.76
C GLY A 145 13.64 6.15 3.68
N GLU A 146 13.92 5.74 4.92
CA GLU A 146 12.90 5.36 5.91
C GLU A 146 12.08 6.56 6.37
N GLY A 147 12.71 7.67 6.71
CA GLY A 147 12.01 8.89 7.12
C GLY A 147 11.15 9.46 5.98
N ARG A 148 11.65 9.42 4.73
CA ARG A 148 10.87 9.83 3.55
C ARG A 148 9.68 8.90 3.32
N ALA A 149 9.84 7.58 3.47
CA ALA A 149 8.75 6.62 3.37
C ALA A 149 7.70 6.84 4.46
N ALA A 150 8.11 7.12 5.68
CA ALA A 150 7.21 7.44 6.79
C ALA A 150 6.41 8.73 6.52
N ARG A 151 7.06 9.80 6.02
CA ARG A 151 6.39 11.06 5.64
C ARG A 151 5.38 10.86 4.52
N LEU A 152 5.72 10.09 3.51
CA LEU A 152 4.80 9.73 2.42
C LEU A 152 3.60 8.96 2.93
N ASN A 153 3.81 7.94 3.78
CA ASN A 153 2.72 7.18 4.36
C ASN A 153 1.80 8.07 5.22
N LEU A 154 2.36 8.97 6.03
CA LEU A 154 1.59 9.93 6.83
C LEU A 154 0.71 10.82 5.93
N LEU A 155 1.30 11.36 4.86
CA LEU A 155 0.63 12.26 3.92
C LEU A 155 -0.55 11.56 3.22
N TRP A 156 -0.34 10.36 2.70
CA TRP A 156 -1.37 9.60 2.01
C TRP A 156 -2.47 9.10 2.94
N THR A 157 -2.09 8.64 4.14
CA THR A 157 -3.06 8.20 5.17
C THR A 157 -3.94 9.36 5.62
N GLY A 158 -3.34 10.53 5.87
CA GLY A 158 -4.08 11.75 6.22
C GLY A 158 -5.06 12.16 5.12
N PHE A 159 -4.62 12.16 3.87
CA PHE A 159 -5.47 12.46 2.72
C PHE A 159 -6.64 11.49 2.59
N LEU A 160 -6.37 10.17 2.60
CA LEU A 160 -7.40 9.15 2.48
C LEU A 160 -8.40 9.21 3.66
N THR A 161 -7.91 9.43 4.87
CA THR A 161 -8.77 9.59 6.05
C THR A 161 -9.71 10.77 5.87
N SER A 162 -9.19 11.93 5.49
CA SER A 162 -9.98 13.17 5.36
C SER A 162 -10.90 13.18 4.14
N TRP A 163 -10.59 12.39 3.12
CA TRP A 163 -11.38 12.34 1.89
C TRP A 163 -12.41 11.20 1.88
N LYS A 164 -12.03 9.99 2.32
CA LYS A 164 -12.88 8.78 2.21
C LYS A 164 -13.53 8.36 3.53
N LEU A 165 -12.80 8.41 4.65
CA LEU A 165 -13.30 7.88 5.93
C LEU A 165 -14.04 8.91 6.74
N LEU A 166 -13.52 10.12 6.80
CA LEU A 166 -14.10 11.27 7.51
C LEU A 166 -14.20 12.45 6.53
N PRO A 167 -15.11 12.37 5.52
CA PRO A 167 -15.13 13.34 4.45
C PRO A 167 -15.39 14.75 4.99
N SER A 168 -14.43 15.65 4.76
CA SER A 168 -14.54 17.04 5.15
C SER A 168 -15.04 17.90 3.97
N GLN A 169 -15.96 18.82 4.23
CA GLN A 169 -16.51 19.74 3.22
C GLN A 169 -15.43 20.46 2.37
N PRO A 170 -14.28 20.90 2.93
CA PRO A 170 -13.23 21.53 2.15
C PRO A 170 -12.59 20.65 1.08
N LEU A 171 -12.70 19.32 1.19
CA LEU A 171 -12.13 18.37 0.22
C LEU A 171 -13.13 17.91 -0.87
N ALA A 172 -14.12 18.75 -1.20
CA ALA A 172 -15.11 18.45 -2.24
C ALA A 172 -14.98 19.37 -3.47
N GLY A 173 -15.47 18.91 -4.61
CA GLY A 173 -15.53 19.70 -5.85
C GLY A 173 -14.18 20.20 -6.34
N ALA A 174 -14.10 21.47 -6.73
CA ALA A 174 -12.89 22.09 -7.27
C ALA A 174 -11.71 22.12 -6.29
N ARG A 175 -12.00 22.17 -4.98
CA ARG A 175 -10.96 22.12 -3.94
C ARG A 175 -10.29 20.78 -3.86
N LEU A 176 -11.03 19.68 -4.09
CA LEU A 176 -10.44 18.34 -4.17
C LEU A 176 -9.40 18.27 -5.30
N ALA A 177 -9.71 18.82 -6.48
CA ALA A 177 -8.77 18.83 -7.61
C ALA A 177 -7.50 19.64 -7.28
N SER A 178 -7.63 20.76 -6.55
CA SER A 178 -6.48 21.54 -6.07
C SER A 178 -5.65 20.77 -5.06
N THR A 179 -6.31 20.09 -4.09
CA THR A 179 -5.65 19.27 -3.08
C THR A 179 -4.92 18.08 -3.72
N ARG A 180 -5.52 17.45 -4.73
CA ARG A 180 -4.85 16.36 -5.48
C ARG A 180 -3.55 16.84 -6.14
N ARG A 181 -3.57 17.96 -6.86
CA ARG A 181 -2.36 18.52 -7.47
C ARG A 181 -1.29 18.89 -6.42
N TRP A 182 -1.70 19.46 -5.29
CA TRP A 182 -0.79 19.70 -4.17
C TRP A 182 -0.20 18.40 -3.63
N LEU A 183 -1.00 17.36 -3.46
CA LEU A 183 -0.57 16.04 -2.98
C LEU A 183 0.42 15.39 -3.96
N GLU A 184 0.15 15.48 -5.27
CA GLU A 184 1.05 15.01 -6.33
C GLU A 184 2.42 15.70 -6.25
N ALA A 185 2.42 17.03 -6.18
CA ALA A 185 3.64 17.82 -6.10
C ALA A 185 4.42 17.56 -4.80
N THR A 186 3.73 17.49 -3.66
CA THR A 186 4.36 17.21 -2.36
C THR A 186 4.93 15.80 -2.30
N THR A 187 4.19 14.80 -2.82
CA THR A 187 4.67 13.42 -2.94
C THR A 187 5.94 13.37 -3.79
N GLN A 188 5.95 14.02 -4.95
CA GLN A 188 7.11 14.06 -5.84
C GLN A 188 8.31 14.77 -5.20
N ALA A 189 8.08 15.89 -4.52
CA ALA A 189 9.14 16.62 -3.83
C ALA A 189 9.86 15.76 -2.77
N ILE A 190 9.11 14.97 -1.99
CA ILE A 190 9.71 14.04 -1.01
C ILE A 190 10.51 12.93 -1.71
N VAL A 191 10.06 12.45 -2.87
CA VAL A 191 10.81 11.47 -3.67
C VAL A 191 12.11 12.07 -4.20
N ASP A 192 12.09 13.32 -4.60
CA ASP A 192 13.22 14.00 -5.24
C ASP A 192 14.27 14.55 -4.24
N GLU A 193 13.94 14.62 -2.94
CA GLU A 193 14.91 15.00 -1.88
C GLU A 193 16.20 14.16 -1.93
N GLY A 194 16.13 12.90 -2.36
CA GLY A 194 17.29 12.03 -2.52
C GLY A 194 18.14 12.34 -3.77
N ALA A 195 17.52 12.90 -4.81
CA ALA A 195 18.20 13.21 -6.06
C ALA A 195 18.98 14.53 -5.99
N ALA A 196 18.63 15.41 -5.05
CA ALA A 196 19.26 16.73 -4.87
C ALA A 196 20.57 16.70 -4.06
N CYS A 197 20.97 15.53 -3.50
CA CYS A 197 22.23 15.42 -2.76
C CYS A 197 23.37 15.07 -3.75
N PRO A 198 24.32 15.98 -4.07
CA PRO A 198 25.49 15.64 -4.85
C PRO A 198 26.30 14.58 -4.09
N PRO A 199 26.98 13.64 -4.80
CA PRO A 199 27.78 12.60 -4.15
C PRO A 199 28.80 13.26 -3.21
N ALA A 200 28.82 12.82 -1.95
CA ALA A 200 29.77 13.26 -0.94
C ALA A 200 31.18 12.93 -1.41
N GLY A 201 31.86 13.88 -2.08
CA GLY A 201 33.17 13.65 -2.66
C GLY A 201 33.79 14.82 -3.43
N GLN A 202 33.06 15.88 -3.73
CA GLN A 202 33.70 17.09 -4.25
C GLN A 202 34.23 17.95 -3.10
N LYS A 203 35.47 17.63 -2.67
CA LYS A 203 36.29 18.56 -1.89
C LYS A 203 36.36 19.86 -2.67
N LEU A 204 35.74 20.91 -2.11
CA LEU A 204 35.92 22.28 -2.54
C LEU A 204 37.43 22.59 -2.44
N LEU A 205 38.12 22.54 -3.57
CA LEU A 205 39.47 23.08 -3.70
C LEU A 205 39.36 24.59 -3.51
N MET A 206 39.50 25.03 -2.25
CA MET A 206 39.79 26.42 -1.95
C MET A 206 41.14 26.74 -2.59
N ARG A 207 41.10 27.32 -3.78
CA ARG A 207 42.26 28.04 -4.32
C ARG A 207 42.53 29.23 -3.41
N GLY A 208 43.57 29.03 -2.60
CA GLY A 208 44.15 30.16 -1.88
C GLY A 208 44.65 31.21 -2.85
N VAL A 209 44.06 32.37 -2.79
CA VAL A 209 44.70 33.57 -3.29
C VAL A 209 45.51 34.16 -2.16
N VAL A 210 46.77 33.74 -2.09
CA VAL A 210 47.82 34.51 -1.39
C VAL A 210 48.18 35.65 -2.28
N GLY A 211 47.73 36.84 -1.94
CA GLY A 211 48.17 38.12 -2.52
C GLY A 211 49.01 38.85 -1.51
N VAL A 212 50.31 38.65 -1.61
CA VAL A 212 51.33 39.47 -0.95
C VAL A 212 51.33 40.82 -1.61
N GLY A 213 51.21 41.88 -0.84
CA GLY A 213 51.41 43.27 -1.21
C GLY A 213 52.05 44.01 -0.04
N ARG A 214 53.41 43.94 0.02
CA ARG A 214 54.23 44.89 0.77
C ARG A 214 54.51 46.09 -0.14
N ALA A 215 54.32 47.28 0.33
CA ALA A 215 55.14 48.46 0.00
C ALA A 215 54.86 49.57 0.99
N THR A 216 55.91 49.91 1.68
CA THR A 216 56.51 51.18 2.20
C THR A 216 55.63 52.04 3.05
#